data_eaf7422fe90c6da43f106cee446957d3
#
_entry.id   eaf7422fe90c6da43f106cee446957d3
#
_cell.length_a   1.000
_cell.length_b   1.000
_cell.length_c   1.000
_cell.angle_alpha   90.00
_cell.angle_beta   90.00
_cell.angle_gamma   90.00
#
_symmetry.space_group_name_H-M   'P 1'
#
loop_
_entity.id
_entity.type
_entity.pdbx_description
1 polymer ?
#
loop_
_entity_poly.entity_id
_entity_poly.type
_entity_poly.pdbx_seq_one_letter_code
_entity_poly.pdbx_strand_id
1 'polypeptide(L)'
;MGEQVSIAPTAFDAKALPPSERRKALLALLVVTSVWGATFIWMKQALNTLEPEIQSQGRFQIIALLVAARFIIAAIVMFLSFSKARAALRESEQWKGGLLLGSIMLVGFVTQMIGLDDISPSVSAFLTSLYVVFTALITILFSKSKPTKILLFGVLLTTFGAGFIQGPPHLTWGVGEILTVVCAVFFALHIIYTQKVTQQIDP
;
A
#
# COMPACT_ATOMS: atom_id res chain seq x y z
N MET A 1 -18.76 24.97 18.28
CA MET A 1 -17.36 25.41 18.19
C MET A 1 -16.61 24.20 17.64
N GLY A 2 -16.43 24.13 16.33
CA GLY A 2 -15.77 23.01 15.67
C GLY A 2 -14.27 23.17 15.75
N GLU A 3 -13.64 22.31 16.51
CA GLU A 3 -12.19 22.20 16.59
C GLU A 3 -11.67 21.75 15.21
N GLN A 4 -10.97 22.64 14.53
CA GLN A 4 -10.31 22.34 13.26
C GLN A 4 -9.15 21.38 13.57
N VAL A 5 -9.36 20.08 13.36
CA VAL A 5 -8.28 19.10 13.38
C VAL A 5 -7.29 19.50 12.28
N SER A 6 -6.17 20.05 12.68
CA SER A 6 -5.05 20.37 11.79
C SER A 6 -4.53 19.06 11.17
N ILE A 7 -4.73 18.87 9.86
CA ILE A 7 -4.19 17.75 9.08
C ILE A 7 -2.71 18.04 8.69
N ALA A 8 -2.03 18.94 9.40
CA ALA A 8 -0.60 19.08 9.22
C ALA A 8 0.07 17.86 9.88
N PRO A 9 0.83 17.03 9.12
CA PRO A 9 1.64 16.01 9.77
C PRO A 9 2.57 16.74 10.73
N THR A 10 2.56 16.37 12.01
CA THR A 10 3.71 16.66 12.87
C THR A 10 4.87 15.99 12.18
N ALA A 11 5.68 16.80 11.48
CA ALA A 11 6.82 16.31 10.75
C ALA A 11 7.67 15.55 11.75
N PHE A 12 7.73 14.22 11.63
CA PHE A 12 8.66 13.41 12.39
C PHE A 12 10.05 13.94 12.07
N ASP A 13 10.62 14.68 13.03
CA ASP A 13 11.96 15.23 12.83
C ASP A 13 12.97 14.08 12.96
N ALA A 14 13.27 13.47 11.83
CA ALA A 14 14.28 12.42 11.76
C ALA A 14 15.68 12.90 12.24
N LYS A 15 15.89 14.22 12.37
CA LYS A 15 17.10 14.80 12.96
C LYS A 15 17.13 14.72 14.47
N ALA A 16 15.96 14.52 15.11
CA ALA A 16 15.86 14.38 16.57
C ALA A 16 16.33 13.01 17.08
N LEU A 17 16.48 11.99 16.18
CA LEU A 17 16.98 10.69 16.57
C LEU A 17 18.50 10.65 16.66
N PRO A 18 19.08 9.93 17.66
CA PRO A 18 20.52 9.66 17.71
C PRO A 18 20.98 9.00 16.41
N PRO A 19 22.23 9.31 15.94
CA PRO A 19 22.73 8.78 14.66
C PRO A 19 22.68 7.25 14.54
N SER A 20 22.87 6.53 15.65
CA SER A 20 22.80 5.06 15.71
C SER A 20 21.38 4.55 15.45
N GLU A 21 20.38 5.16 16.07
CA GLU A 21 18.96 4.78 15.89
C GLU A 21 18.47 5.13 14.48
N ARG A 22 18.89 6.26 13.94
CA ARG A 22 18.61 6.65 12.56
C ARG A 22 19.16 5.63 11.57
N ARG A 23 20.40 5.15 11.79
CA ARG A 23 21.02 4.11 10.92
C ARG A 23 20.25 2.80 10.99
N LYS A 24 19.86 2.36 12.18
CA LYS A 24 19.03 1.15 12.36
C LYS A 24 17.67 1.28 11.64
N ALA A 25 17.01 2.41 11.79
CA ALA A 25 15.73 2.68 11.12
C ALA A 25 15.89 2.66 9.59
N LEU A 26 16.92 3.28 9.04
CA LEU A 26 17.20 3.26 7.60
C LEU A 26 17.49 1.84 7.09
N LEU A 27 18.29 1.05 7.81
CA LEU A 27 18.55 -0.34 7.45
C LEU A 27 17.28 -1.19 7.51
N ALA A 28 16.47 -1.02 8.54
CA ALA A 28 15.18 -1.70 8.65
C ALA A 28 14.25 -1.34 7.48
N LEU A 29 14.16 -0.07 7.11
CA LEU A 29 13.38 0.38 5.95
C LEU A 29 13.90 -0.23 4.64
N LEU A 30 15.20 -0.28 4.44
CA LEU A 30 15.81 -0.90 3.25
C LEU A 30 15.45 -2.39 3.17
N VAL A 31 15.55 -3.12 4.28
CA VAL A 31 15.16 -4.54 4.32
C VAL A 31 13.68 -4.71 4.01
N VAL A 32 12.82 -3.96 4.68
CA VAL A 32 11.36 -4.06 4.48
C VAL A 32 10.97 -3.74 3.05
N THR A 33 11.51 -2.67 2.46
CA THR A 33 11.19 -2.28 1.09
C THR A 33 11.73 -3.28 0.07
N SER A 34 12.91 -3.86 0.30
CA SER A 34 13.46 -4.92 -0.55
C SER A 34 12.61 -6.19 -0.52
N VAL A 35 12.20 -6.63 0.68
CA VAL A 35 11.29 -7.77 0.84
C VAL A 35 9.94 -7.48 0.18
N TRP A 36 9.39 -6.28 0.37
CA TRP A 36 8.13 -5.90 -0.28
C TRP A 36 8.25 -5.91 -1.80
N GLY A 37 9.33 -5.34 -2.37
CA GLY A 37 9.58 -5.41 -3.81
C GLY A 37 9.65 -6.85 -4.33
N ALA A 38 10.31 -7.76 -3.61
CA ALA A 38 10.40 -9.17 -3.95
C ALA A 38 9.02 -9.87 -3.94
N THR A 39 8.05 -9.40 -3.15
CA THR A 39 6.72 -10.02 -3.10
C THR A 39 5.98 -9.94 -4.44
N PHE A 40 6.24 -8.95 -5.29
CA PHE A 40 5.65 -8.89 -6.63
C PHE A 40 6.10 -10.05 -7.51
N ILE A 41 7.38 -10.42 -7.41
CA ILE A 41 7.94 -11.57 -8.16
C ILE A 41 7.33 -12.86 -7.63
N TRP A 42 7.31 -13.05 -6.31
CA TRP A 42 6.75 -14.26 -5.69
C TRP A 42 5.25 -14.42 -5.95
N MET A 43 4.49 -13.33 -5.90
CA MET A 43 3.06 -13.35 -6.23
C MET A 43 2.83 -13.73 -7.69
N LYS A 44 3.63 -13.18 -8.63
CA LYS A 44 3.53 -13.54 -10.04
C LYS A 44 3.90 -15.00 -10.28
N GLN A 45 4.94 -15.50 -9.61
CA GLN A 45 5.31 -16.92 -9.68
C GLN A 45 4.21 -17.83 -9.14
N ALA A 46 3.57 -17.45 -8.02
CA ALA A 46 2.45 -18.20 -7.48
C ALA A 46 1.25 -18.26 -8.46
N LEU A 47 0.90 -17.13 -9.09
CA LEU A 47 -0.15 -17.09 -10.13
C LEU A 47 0.21 -17.99 -11.32
N ASN A 48 1.44 -17.90 -11.83
CA ASN A 48 1.88 -18.73 -12.94
C ASN A 48 1.89 -20.24 -12.59
N THR A 49 2.25 -20.58 -11.34
CA THR A 49 2.25 -21.98 -10.88
C THR A 49 0.82 -22.53 -10.76
N LEU A 50 -0.13 -21.67 -10.37
CA LEU A 50 -1.55 -22.05 -10.21
C LEU A 50 -2.40 -21.80 -11.45
N GLU A 51 -1.76 -21.55 -12.61
CA GLU A 51 -2.48 -21.34 -13.87
C GLU A 51 -3.45 -22.49 -14.22
N PRO A 52 -3.10 -23.79 -14.03
CA PRO A 52 -4.06 -24.88 -14.27
C PRO A 52 -5.28 -24.82 -13.36
N GLU A 53 -5.11 -24.44 -12.08
CA GLU A 53 -6.19 -24.27 -11.11
C GLU A 53 -7.04 -23.04 -11.44
N ILE A 54 -6.41 -21.96 -11.91
CA ILE A 54 -7.11 -20.75 -12.38
C ILE A 54 -8.04 -21.09 -13.54
N GLN A 55 -7.60 -21.91 -14.49
CA GLN A 55 -8.41 -22.34 -15.63
C GLN A 55 -9.54 -23.30 -15.23
N SER A 56 -9.34 -24.14 -14.22
CA SER A 56 -10.32 -25.15 -13.80
C SER A 56 -11.33 -24.65 -12.78
N GLN A 57 -10.91 -23.82 -11.83
CA GLN A 57 -11.74 -23.38 -10.70
C GLN A 57 -12.17 -21.90 -10.80
N GLY A 58 -11.50 -21.13 -11.66
CA GLY A 58 -11.77 -19.72 -11.88
C GLY A 58 -10.75 -18.80 -11.21
N ARG A 59 -10.45 -17.72 -11.92
CA ARG A 59 -9.44 -16.72 -11.55
C ARG A 59 -9.69 -16.08 -10.17
N PHE A 60 -10.93 -15.66 -9.92
CA PHE A 60 -11.27 -14.97 -8.68
C PHE A 60 -11.15 -15.86 -7.45
N GLN A 61 -11.48 -17.15 -7.57
CA GLN A 61 -11.40 -18.11 -6.49
C GLN A 61 -9.95 -18.32 -6.05
N ILE A 62 -9.05 -18.51 -7.00
CA ILE A 62 -7.62 -18.72 -6.71
C ILE A 62 -6.98 -17.44 -6.16
N ILE A 63 -7.27 -16.28 -6.73
CA ILE A 63 -6.77 -15.00 -6.20
C ILE A 63 -7.29 -14.75 -4.78
N ALA A 64 -8.58 -14.99 -4.52
CA ALA A 64 -9.15 -14.84 -3.19
C ALA A 64 -8.49 -15.78 -2.18
N LEU A 65 -8.21 -17.03 -2.57
CA LEU A 65 -7.51 -18.00 -1.74
C LEU A 65 -6.08 -17.52 -1.41
N LEU A 66 -5.32 -17.06 -2.39
CA LEU A 66 -3.96 -16.56 -2.19
C LEU A 66 -3.94 -15.34 -1.27
N VAL A 67 -4.83 -14.38 -1.49
CA VAL A 67 -4.97 -13.19 -0.64
C VAL A 67 -5.38 -13.59 0.76
N ALA A 68 -6.39 -14.46 0.92
CA ALA A 68 -6.83 -14.93 2.23
C ALA A 68 -5.72 -15.67 2.99
N ALA A 69 -5.02 -16.60 2.33
CA ALA A 69 -3.92 -17.35 2.93
C ALA A 69 -2.81 -16.40 3.45
N ARG A 70 -2.43 -15.41 2.66
CA ARG A 70 -1.44 -14.40 3.03
C ARG A 70 -1.85 -13.64 4.29
N PHE A 71 -3.08 -13.14 4.35
CA PHE A 71 -3.56 -12.37 5.51
C PHE A 71 -3.78 -13.24 6.75
N ILE A 72 -4.25 -14.49 6.59
CA ILE A 72 -4.40 -15.43 7.69
C ILE A 72 -3.03 -15.75 8.30
N ILE A 73 -2.03 -16.06 7.49
CA ILE A 73 -0.67 -16.33 7.97
C ILE A 73 -0.12 -15.10 8.69
N ALA A 74 -0.26 -13.91 8.10
CA ALA A 74 0.18 -12.66 8.73
C ALA A 74 -0.52 -12.41 10.07
N ALA A 75 -1.83 -12.63 10.14
CA ALA A 75 -2.61 -12.49 11.37
C ALA A 75 -2.15 -13.47 12.45
N ILE A 76 -1.91 -14.74 12.10
CA ILE A 76 -1.38 -15.75 13.02
C ILE A 76 -0.01 -15.34 13.56
N VAL A 77 0.91 -14.92 12.67
CA VAL A 77 2.25 -14.46 13.07
C VAL A 77 2.16 -13.24 14.00
N MET A 78 1.34 -12.24 13.66
CA MET A 78 1.14 -11.06 14.49
C MET A 78 0.56 -11.43 15.86
N PHE A 79 -0.46 -12.28 15.89
CA PHE A 79 -1.10 -12.71 17.13
C PHE A 79 -0.14 -13.50 18.05
N LEU A 80 0.69 -14.36 17.49
CA LEU A 80 1.66 -15.14 18.27
C LEU A 80 2.84 -14.29 18.74
N SER A 81 3.32 -13.36 17.89
CA SER A 81 4.57 -12.60 18.14
C SER A 81 4.37 -11.38 19.02
N PHE A 82 3.18 -10.74 19.00
CA PHE A 82 2.97 -9.46 19.65
C PHE A 82 1.86 -9.49 20.70
N SER A 83 2.22 -9.20 21.95
CA SER A 83 1.24 -9.10 23.05
C SER A 83 0.25 -7.94 22.89
N LYS A 84 0.69 -6.82 22.31
CA LYS A 84 -0.17 -5.68 21.96
C LYS A 84 -1.26 -6.08 20.97
N ALA A 85 -0.95 -6.89 19.95
CA ALA A 85 -1.94 -7.38 19.00
C ALA A 85 -3.03 -8.22 19.69
N ARG A 86 -2.66 -9.04 20.69
CA ARG A 86 -3.64 -9.79 21.49
C ARG A 86 -4.50 -8.89 22.38
N ALA A 87 -3.91 -7.84 22.96
CA ALA A 87 -4.64 -6.87 23.78
C ALA A 87 -5.64 -6.06 22.96
N ALA A 88 -5.24 -5.66 21.75
CA ALA A 88 -6.08 -4.90 20.82
C ALA A 88 -7.41 -5.60 20.49
N LEU A 89 -7.43 -6.92 20.48
CA LEU A 89 -8.66 -7.70 20.25
C LEU A 89 -9.76 -7.49 21.30
N ARG A 90 -9.43 -6.92 22.46
CA ARG A 90 -10.39 -6.67 23.55
C ARG A 90 -11.03 -5.29 23.49
N GLU A 91 -10.55 -4.41 22.62
CA GLU A 91 -10.99 -3.02 22.55
C GLU A 91 -11.85 -2.75 21.31
N SER A 92 -13.10 -2.35 21.51
CA SER A 92 -14.06 -2.17 20.40
C SER A 92 -13.65 -1.07 19.41
N GLU A 93 -12.99 0.00 19.86
CA GLU A 93 -12.55 1.10 18.98
C GLU A 93 -11.40 0.63 18.05
N GLN A 94 -10.54 -0.24 18.55
CA GLN A 94 -9.46 -0.82 17.74
C GLN A 94 -10.04 -1.75 16.64
N TRP A 95 -11.13 -2.46 16.94
CA TRP A 95 -11.84 -3.25 15.93
C TRP A 95 -12.42 -2.41 14.81
N LYS A 96 -13.05 -1.27 15.11
CA LYS A 96 -13.60 -0.37 14.10
C LYS A 96 -12.51 0.18 13.19
N GLY A 97 -11.41 0.66 13.80
CA GLY A 97 -10.23 1.11 13.06
C GLY A 97 -9.62 0.01 12.20
N GLY A 98 -9.42 -1.17 12.79
CA GLY A 98 -8.87 -2.34 12.11
C GLY A 98 -9.75 -2.83 10.96
N LEU A 99 -11.07 -2.85 11.13
CA LEU A 99 -12.01 -3.24 10.07
C LEU A 99 -11.99 -2.25 8.91
N LEU A 100 -12.00 -0.95 9.20
CA LEU A 100 -11.91 0.09 8.18
C LEU A 100 -10.60 -0.03 7.38
N LEU A 101 -9.46 -0.04 8.07
CA LEU A 101 -8.15 -0.12 7.43
C LEU A 101 -7.95 -1.45 6.70
N GLY A 102 -8.38 -2.55 7.30
CA GLY A 102 -8.32 -3.88 6.70
C GLY A 102 -9.16 -4.00 5.43
N SER A 103 -10.38 -3.41 5.43
CA SER A 103 -11.24 -3.40 4.24
C SER A 103 -10.63 -2.61 3.08
N ILE A 104 -10.09 -1.43 3.35
CA ILE A 104 -9.41 -0.61 2.33
C ILE A 104 -8.19 -1.37 1.77
N MET A 105 -7.39 -1.96 2.64
CA MET A 105 -6.22 -2.74 2.27
C MET A 105 -6.58 -3.98 1.46
N LEU A 106 -7.65 -4.68 1.85
CA LEU A 106 -8.13 -5.87 1.14
C LEU A 106 -8.51 -5.55 -0.31
N VAL A 107 -9.27 -4.48 -0.53
CA VAL A 107 -9.61 -4.04 -1.90
C VAL A 107 -8.35 -3.73 -2.70
N GLY A 108 -7.40 -3.02 -2.09
CA GLY A 108 -6.10 -2.73 -2.72
C GLY A 108 -5.37 -4.00 -3.14
N PHE A 109 -5.24 -4.99 -2.26
CA PHE A 109 -4.54 -6.23 -2.57
C PHE A 109 -5.27 -7.11 -3.59
N VAL A 110 -6.59 -7.19 -3.53
CA VAL A 110 -7.37 -7.96 -4.51
C VAL A 110 -7.21 -7.36 -5.91
N THR A 111 -7.37 -6.04 -6.03
CA THR A 111 -7.18 -5.36 -7.33
C THR A 111 -5.75 -5.46 -7.84
N GLN A 112 -4.75 -5.40 -6.94
CA GLN A 112 -3.35 -5.61 -7.28
C GLN A 112 -3.08 -7.02 -7.83
N MET A 113 -3.61 -8.06 -7.16
CA MET A 113 -3.39 -9.45 -7.57
C MET A 113 -4.05 -9.76 -8.91
N ILE A 114 -5.27 -9.26 -9.14
CA ILE A 114 -5.95 -9.39 -10.43
C ILE A 114 -5.15 -8.66 -11.53
N GLY A 115 -4.67 -7.44 -11.23
CA GLY A 115 -3.85 -6.67 -12.17
C GLY A 115 -2.50 -7.34 -12.46
N LEU A 116 -1.83 -7.86 -11.43
CA LEU A 116 -0.53 -8.54 -11.55
C LEU A 116 -0.60 -9.81 -12.43
N ASP A 117 -1.75 -10.45 -12.50
CA ASP A 117 -1.94 -11.61 -13.37
C ASP A 117 -1.73 -11.25 -14.85
N ASP A 118 -2.19 -10.07 -15.27
CA ASP A 118 -2.13 -9.60 -16.66
C ASP A 118 -0.84 -8.87 -17.04
N ILE A 119 -0.10 -8.32 -16.05
CA ILE A 119 1.07 -7.46 -16.28
C ILE A 119 2.34 -8.02 -15.63
N SER A 120 3.49 -7.46 -16.00
CA SER A 120 4.77 -7.86 -15.40
C SER A 120 4.91 -7.36 -13.96
N PRO A 121 5.70 -8.05 -13.09
CA PRO A 121 5.97 -7.59 -11.73
C PRO A 121 6.53 -6.17 -11.65
N SER A 122 7.39 -5.79 -12.59
CA SER A 122 8.01 -4.46 -12.64
C SER A 122 6.98 -3.36 -12.88
N VAL A 123 6.04 -3.59 -13.81
CA VAL A 123 4.95 -2.64 -14.11
C VAL A 123 4.00 -2.55 -12.93
N SER A 124 3.61 -3.69 -12.36
CA SER A 124 2.73 -3.69 -11.20
C SER A 124 3.36 -2.97 -10.00
N ALA A 125 4.62 -3.23 -9.69
CA ALA A 125 5.33 -2.55 -8.61
C ALA A 125 5.41 -1.04 -8.84
N PHE A 126 5.71 -0.64 -10.08
CA PHE A 126 5.78 0.77 -10.43
C PHE A 126 4.42 1.47 -10.34
N LEU A 127 3.37 0.94 -10.99
CA LEU A 127 2.03 1.52 -10.93
C LEU A 127 1.50 1.56 -9.50
N THR A 128 1.80 0.55 -8.69
CA THR A 128 1.48 0.57 -7.26
C THR A 128 2.17 1.72 -6.56
N SER A 129 3.44 2.04 -6.87
CA SER A 129 4.18 3.14 -6.23
C SER A 129 3.55 4.52 -6.44
N LEU A 130 2.64 4.68 -7.40
CA LEU A 130 1.85 5.88 -7.59
C LEU A 130 0.97 6.22 -6.36
N TYR A 131 0.82 5.28 -5.40
CA TYR A 131 0.14 5.58 -4.14
C TYR A 131 0.76 6.78 -3.40
N VAL A 132 2.07 7.02 -3.55
CA VAL A 132 2.75 8.19 -2.97
C VAL A 132 2.21 9.48 -3.60
N VAL A 133 2.06 9.49 -4.92
CA VAL A 133 1.50 10.61 -5.68
C VAL A 133 0.05 10.85 -5.29
N PHE A 134 -0.77 9.78 -5.27
CA PHE A 134 -2.18 9.88 -4.89
C PHE A 134 -2.35 10.34 -3.44
N THR A 135 -1.52 9.86 -2.50
CA THR A 135 -1.53 10.33 -1.11
C THR A 135 -1.30 11.84 -1.04
N ALA A 136 -0.30 12.33 -1.76
CA ALA A 136 0.01 13.76 -1.81
C ALA A 136 -1.15 14.57 -2.41
N LEU A 137 -1.68 14.14 -3.56
CA LEU A 137 -2.78 14.82 -4.25
C LEU A 137 -4.06 14.84 -3.40
N ILE A 138 -4.45 13.70 -2.83
CA ILE A 138 -5.63 13.60 -1.97
C ILE A 138 -5.46 14.49 -0.73
N THR A 139 -4.29 14.46 -0.09
CA THR A 139 -4.02 15.30 1.08
C THR A 139 -4.14 16.78 0.75
N ILE A 140 -3.62 17.24 -0.39
CA ILE A 140 -3.75 18.63 -0.84
C ILE A 140 -5.22 19.00 -1.08
N LEU A 141 -5.97 18.11 -1.73
CA LEU A 141 -7.37 18.34 -2.05
C LEU A 141 -8.23 18.51 -0.78
N PHE A 142 -7.97 17.70 0.24
CA PHE A 142 -8.71 17.76 1.51
C PHE A 142 -8.21 18.84 2.47
N SER A 143 -6.91 19.16 2.48
CA SER A 143 -6.35 20.19 3.38
C SER A 143 -6.52 21.62 2.87
N LYS A 144 -7.05 21.81 1.64
CA LYS A 144 -7.12 23.11 0.95
C LYS A 144 -5.76 23.84 0.90
N SER A 145 -4.66 23.13 1.11
CA SER A 145 -3.31 23.70 1.03
C SER A 145 -2.85 23.76 -0.42
N LYS A 146 -2.08 24.80 -0.75
CA LYS A 146 -1.50 24.88 -2.09
C LYS A 146 -0.34 23.89 -2.21
N PRO A 147 -0.29 23.08 -3.29
CA PRO A 147 0.83 22.17 -3.51
C PRO A 147 2.14 22.94 -3.67
N THR A 148 3.21 22.42 -3.08
CA THR A 148 4.54 23.01 -3.28
C THR A 148 5.03 22.73 -4.71
N LYS A 149 5.85 23.64 -5.26
CA LYS A 149 6.45 23.45 -6.59
C LYS A 149 7.28 22.16 -6.67
N ILE A 150 7.96 21.81 -5.57
CA ILE A 150 8.76 20.57 -5.47
C ILE A 150 7.86 19.34 -5.58
N LEU A 151 6.71 19.34 -4.91
CA LEU A 151 5.74 18.26 -4.98
C LEU A 151 5.19 18.06 -6.40
N LEU A 152 4.79 19.18 -7.07
CA LEU A 152 4.31 19.13 -8.45
C LEU A 152 5.38 18.60 -9.40
N PHE A 153 6.62 19.06 -9.25
CA PHE A 153 7.74 18.56 -10.05
C PHE A 153 7.98 17.06 -9.79
N GLY A 154 7.96 16.62 -8.54
CA GLY A 154 8.09 15.22 -8.19
C GLY A 154 6.98 14.34 -8.80
N VAL A 155 5.72 14.80 -8.73
CA VAL A 155 4.57 14.12 -9.36
C VAL A 155 4.77 14.00 -10.88
N LEU A 156 5.15 15.09 -11.55
CA LEU A 156 5.41 15.08 -12.99
C LEU A 156 6.55 14.14 -13.37
N LEU A 157 7.66 14.19 -12.62
CA LEU A 157 8.82 13.34 -12.88
C LEU A 157 8.49 11.86 -12.67
N THR A 158 7.73 11.54 -11.61
CA THR A 158 7.27 10.17 -11.33
C THR A 158 6.33 9.69 -12.43
N THR A 159 5.35 10.50 -12.82
CA THR A 159 4.40 10.14 -13.90
C THR A 159 5.12 9.95 -15.24
N PHE A 160 6.10 10.80 -15.55
CA PHE A 160 6.92 10.67 -16.74
C PHE A 160 7.77 9.38 -16.68
N GLY A 161 8.46 9.14 -15.57
CA GLY A 161 9.24 7.91 -15.37
C GLY A 161 8.40 6.64 -15.52
N ALA A 162 7.13 6.71 -15.08
CA ALA A 162 6.16 5.64 -15.25
C ALA A 162 5.99 5.18 -16.70
N GLY A 163 5.88 6.16 -17.57
CA GLY A 163 5.66 5.89 -18.98
C GLY A 163 6.80 5.12 -19.66
N PHE A 164 7.99 5.10 -19.08
CA PHE A 164 9.19 4.52 -19.71
C PHE A 164 9.68 3.19 -19.09
N ILE A 165 8.99 2.65 -18.09
CA ILE A 165 9.43 1.42 -17.39
C ILE A 165 9.50 0.18 -18.28
N GLN A 166 8.67 0.14 -19.32
CA GLN A 166 8.65 -0.98 -20.28
C GLN A 166 9.22 -0.62 -21.65
N GLY A 167 9.95 0.47 -21.78
CA GLY A 167 10.40 1.02 -23.06
C GLY A 167 9.55 2.21 -23.50
N PRO A 168 9.48 2.53 -24.82
CA PRO A 168 8.66 3.63 -25.32
C PRO A 168 7.20 3.49 -24.85
N PRO A 169 6.52 4.58 -24.47
CA PRO A 169 5.18 4.49 -23.93
C PRO A 169 4.22 3.85 -24.94
N HIS A 170 3.63 2.73 -24.56
CA HIS A 170 2.54 2.14 -25.27
C HIS A 170 1.24 2.79 -24.81
N LEU A 171 0.47 3.33 -25.74
CA LEU A 171 -0.78 4.05 -25.45
C LEU A 171 -1.97 3.11 -25.14
N THR A 172 -1.76 1.80 -25.21
CA THR A 172 -2.80 0.81 -24.90
C THR A 172 -2.68 0.36 -23.45
N TRP A 173 -3.59 0.86 -22.63
CA TRP A 173 -3.73 0.40 -21.26
C TRP A 173 -4.70 -0.76 -21.21
N GLY A 174 -4.27 -1.88 -20.62
CA GLY A 174 -5.10 -3.03 -20.37
C GLY A 174 -5.79 -2.97 -19.01
N VAL A 175 -6.58 -4.00 -18.74
CA VAL A 175 -7.30 -4.14 -17.45
C VAL A 175 -6.31 -4.27 -16.29
N GLY A 176 -5.15 -4.91 -16.51
CA GLY A 176 -4.12 -5.10 -15.50
C GLY A 176 -3.54 -3.80 -14.96
N GLU A 177 -3.21 -2.86 -15.86
CA GLU A 177 -2.68 -1.55 -15.50
C GLU A 177 -3.75 -0.72 -14.76
N ILE A 178 -4.99 -0.72 -15.26
CA ILE A 178 -6.09 0.03 -14.64
C ILE A 178 -6.34 -0.48 -13.22
N LEU A 179 -6.43 -1.79 -13.02
CA LEU A 179 -6.65 -2.38 -11.69
C LEU A 179 -5.49 -2.08 -10.73
N THR A 180 -4.25 -2.05 -11.23
CA THR A 180 -3.09 -1.70 -10.42
C THR A 180 -3.08 -0.23 -10.03
N VAL A 181 -3.55 0.68 -10.89
CA VAL A 181 -3.74 2.09 -10.54
C VAL A 181 -4.86 2.24 -9.50
N VAL A 182 -5.95 1.50 -9.63
CA VAL A 182 -7.02 1.46 -8.60
C VAL A 182 -6.44 0.98 -7.25
N CYS A 183 -5.62 -0.07 -7.25
CA CYS A 183 -4.88 -0.51 -6.07
C CYS A 183 -4.09 0.65 -5.44
N ALA A 184 -3.35 1.42 -6.24
CA ALA A 184 -2.55 2.55 -5.74
C ALA A 184 -3.42 3.63 -5.07
N VAL A 185 -4.63 3.89 -5.58
CA VAL A 185 -5.60 4.79 -4.93
C VAL A 185 -6.04 4.24 -3.57
N PHE A 186 -6.37 2.94 -3.48
CA PHE A 186 -6.75 2.32 -2.20
C PHE A 186 -5.59 2.32 -1.20
N PHE A 187 -4.36 2.11 -1.62
CA PHE A 187 -3.18 2.22 -0.75
C PHE A 187 -2.96 3.66 -0.27
N ALA A 188 -3.18 4.65 -1.11
CA ALA A 188 -3.15 6.05 -0.71
C ALA A 188 -4.21 6.37 0.35
N LEU A 189 -5.45 5.90 0.15
CA LEU A 189 -6.52 6.03 1.13
C LEU A 189 -6.17 5.32 2.44
N HIS A 190 -5.61 4.11 2.37
CA HIS A 190 -5.16 3.37 3.55
C HIS A 190 -4.16 4.19 4.37
N ILE A 191 -3.15 4.80 3.74
CA ILE A 191 -2.15 5.65 4.42
C ILE A 191 -2.82 6.83 5.12
N ILE A 192 -3.72 7.54 4.41
CA ILE A 192 -4.42 8.72 4.96
C ILE A 192 -5.32 8.33 6.14
N TYR A 193 -6.06 7.23 6.02
CA TYR A 193 -6.92 6.76 7.10
C TYR A 193 -6.12 6.16 8.26
N THR A 194 -4.99 5.49 8.00
CA THR A 194 -4.07 5.03 9.05
C THR A 194 -3.62 6.21 9.91
N GLN A 195 -3.19 7.31 9.31
CA GLN A 195 -2.82 8.51 10.05
C GLN A 195 -3.96 9.03 10.94
N LYS A 196 -5.20 9.06 10.44
CA LYS A 196 -6.36 9.51 11.22
C LYS A 196 -6.70 8.56 12.38
N VAL A 197 -6.69 7.27 12.12
CA VAL A 197 -7.03 6.24 13.12
C VAL A 197 -5.97 6.20 14.23
N THR A 198 -4.69 6.25 13.89
CA THR A 198 -3.59 6.21 14.87
C THR A 198 -3.46 7.49 15.71
N GLN A 199 -4.08 8.59 15.30
CA GLN A 199 -4.21 9.80 16.15
C GLN A 199 -5.31 9.66 17.22
N GLN A 200 -6.25 8.75 17.03
CA GLN A 200 -7.39 8.53 17.92
C GLN A 200 -7.22 7.29 18.81
N ILE A 201 -6.41 6.36 18.36
CA ILE A 201 -6.20 5.07 19.02
C ILE A 201 -4.69 4.89 19.22
N ASP A 202 -4.26 4.56 20.44
CA ASP A 202 -2.85 4.24 20.74
C ASP A 202 -2.45 2.97 19.95
N PRO A 203 -1.43 3.03 19.06
CA PRO A 203 -1.03 1.93 18.20
C PRO A 203 -0.31 0.79 18.96
#